data_d6ee50e62359f101bb55e9d0ba7b3809
#
_entry.id   d6ee50e62359f101bb55e9d0ba7b3809
#
_cell.length_a   1.000
_cell.length_b   1.000
_cell.length_c   1.000
_cell.angle_alpha   90.00
_cell.angle_beta   90.00
_cell.angle_gamma   90.00
#
_symmetry.space_group_name_H-M   'P 1'
#
loop_
_entity.id
_entity.type
_entity.pdbx_description
1 polymer ?
#
loop_
_entity_poly.entity_id
_entity_poly.type
_entity_poly.pdbx_seq_one_letter_code
_entity_poly.pdbx_strand_id
1 'polypeptide(L)'
;VNVASKLNVEPENVPECMLVELDEDISKNQIIAESKGILGIFKNQLKSPIDGTLSNVSEITGQAILSEPPIPVEVDAYTSGTITNVEGEEGVTIETEGVLVQGILGIGGENRGILEVVTASPNDELTSEMIKDSHKGMVLVGGSFLTMSTFEHAKKMGVSGIVSGGFDYTDLSKILGYSLGVAITGSENIGPSLIITEGFGNIGMADRTYELLSSNAGKFAAINGSTQIRAGVI
;
A
#
# COMPACT_ATOMS: atom_id res chain seq x y z
N VAL A 1 -20.72 10.56 21.49
CA VAL A 1 -21.46 11.84 21.55
C VAL A 1 -22.04 12.02 22.93
N ASN A 2 -21.95 13.21 23.53
CA ASN A 2 -22.57 13.48 24.83
C ASN A 2 -24.04 13.89 24.64
N VAL A 3 -24.94 12.95 24.81
CA VAL A 3 -26.41 13.10 24.65
C VAL A 3 -27.00 13.93 25.75
N ALA A 4 -26.64 13.64 27.02
CA ALA A 4 -27.13 14.36 28.20
C ALA A 4 -26.94 15.87 28.09
N SER A 5 -25.71 16.28 27.76
CA SER A 5 -25.36 17.69 27.58
C SER A 5 -26.08 18.34 26.37
N LYS A 6 -26.25 17.63 25.27
CA LYS A 6 -26.88 18.15 24.04
C LYS A 6 -28.39 18.32 24.20
N LEU A 7 -29.03 17.39 24.94
CA LEU A 7 -30.46 17.44 25.16
C LEU A 7 -30.85 18.20 26.45
N ASN A 8 -29.85 18.56 27.26
CA ASN A 8 -30.03 19.16 28.60
C ASN A 8 -30.92 18.30 29.51
N VAL A 9 -30.54 17.01 29.65
CA VAL A 9 -31.19 16.01 30.49
C VAL A 9 -30.16 15.36 31.41
N GLU A 10 -30.63 14.77 32.52
CA GLU A 10 -29.77 13.98 33.40
C GLU A 10 -29.29 12.71 32.67
N PRO A 11 -28.06 12.22 32.94
CA PRO A 11 -27.50 11.03 32.30
C PRO A 11 -28.39 9.79 32.36
N GLU A 12 -29.06 9.57 33.50
CA GLU A 12 -29.96 8.45 33.74
C GLU A 12 -31.19 8.43 32.81
N ASN A 13 -31.57 9.58 32.26
CA ASN A 13 -32.73 9.73 31.37
C ASN A 13 -32.35 9.61 29.87
N VAL A 14 -31.06 9.47 29.54
CA VAL A 14 -30.61 9.39 28.17
C VAL A 14 -31.19 8.21 27.39
N PRO A 15 -31.27 6.98 27.94
CA PRO A 15 -31.86 5.86 27.19
C PRO A 15 -33.31 6.12 26.75
N GLU A 16 -34.10 6.79 27.57
CA GLU A 16 -35.49 7.13 27.24
C GLU A 16 -35.62 8.22 26.16
N CYS A 17 -34.53 8.96 25.89
CA CYS A 17 -34.47 10.00 24.88
C CYS A 17 -33.98 9.49 23.53
N MET A 18 -33.43 8.26 23.48
CA MET A 18 -32.95 7.66 22.23
C MET A 18 -34.11 7.31 21.30
N LEU A 19 -33.93 7.55 20.00
CA LEU A 19 -34.90 7.24 18.94
C LEU A 19 -34.39 6.09 18.05
N VAL A 20 -33.20 5.59 18.32
CA VAL A 20 -32.54 4.49 17.62
C VAL A 20 -32.14 3.42 18.61
N GLU A 21 -32.18 2.16 18.18
CA GLU A 21 -31.82 1.01 18.98
C GLU A 21 -30.32 0.70 18.91
N LEU A 22 -29.82 -0.13 19.83
CA LEU A 22 -28.44 -0.64 19.75
C LEU A 22 -28.28 -1.46 18.47
N ASP A 23 -27.13 -1.32 17.83
CA ASP A 23 -26.76 -1.94 16.57
C ASP A 23 -27.61 -1.52 15.34
N GLU A 24 -28.48 -0.50 15.51
CA GLU A 24 -29.21 0.09 14.39
C GLU A 24 -28.30 0.96 13.54
N ASP A 25 -28.44 0.84 12.21
CA ASP A 25 -27.76 1.70 11.24
C ASP A 25 -28.32 3.10 11.25
N ILE A 26 -27.44 4.07 11.38
CA ILE A 26 -27.76 5.49 11.44
C ILE A 26 -27.06 6.27 10.31
N SER A 27 -27.76 7.22 9.75
CA SER A 27 -27.19 8.11 8.74
C SER A 27 -26.75 9.45 9.37
N LYS A 28 -25.75 10.05 8.79
CA LYS A 28 -25.31 11.40 9.15
C LYS A 28 -26.48 12.41 9.06
N ASN A 29 -26.64 13.22 10.10
CA ASN A 29 -27.75 14.16 10.29
C ASN A 29 -29.11 13.52 10.61
N GLN A 30 -29.23 12.20 10.72
CA GLN A 30 -30.42 11.54 11.27
C GLN A 30 -30.60 11.96 12.72
N ILE A 31 -31.84 12.22 13.14
CA ILE A 31 -32.16 12.50 14.55
C ILE A 31 -32.09 11.17 15.32
N ILE A 32 -31.16 11.08 16.26
CA ILE A 32 -30.88 9.86 17.03
C ILE A 32 -31.40 9.94 18.47
N ALA A 33 -31.66 11.16 18.97
CA ALA A 33 -32.24 11.35 20.27
C ALA A 33 -33.05 12.65 20.34
N GLU A 34 -34.09 12.68 21.20
CA GLU A 34 -34.95 13.83 21.38
C GLU A 34 -35.37 13.96 22.86
N SER A 35 -35.31 15.16 23.45
CA SER A 35 -35.81 15.41 24.80
C SER A 35 -37.34 15.51 24.82
N LYS A 36 -37.98 15.06 25.94
CA LYS A 36 -39.43 15.13 26.09
C LYS A 36 -39.99 16.58 26.13
N GLY A 37 -39.12 17.57 26.32
CA GLY A 37 -39.49 18.98 26.45
C GLY A 37 -40.29 19.31 27.72
N ILE A 38 -40.45 20.60 28.03
CA ILE A 38 -41.31 21.07 29.10
C ILE A 38 -42.73 21.15 28.53
N LEU A 39 -43.66 20.37 29.08
CA LEU A 39 -45.07 20.28 28.60
C LEU A 39 -45.19 19.87 27.12
N GLY A 40 -44.20 19.12 26.56
CA GLY A 40 -44.22 18.73 25.17
C GLY A 40 -43.85 19.84 24.18
N ILE A 41 -43.49 21.04 24.67
CA ILE A 41 -43.04 22.18 23.88
C ILE A 41 -41.54 22.38 24.13
N PHE A 42 -40.79 22.82 23.10
CA PHE A 42 -39.31 23.00 23.15
C PHE A 42 -38.53 21.70 23.32
N LYS A 43 -38.69 20.79 22.36
CA LYS A 43 -37.88 19.59 22.26
C LYS A 43 -36.51 19.90 21.72
N ASN A 44 -35.46 19.45 22.42
CA ASN A 44 -34.10 19.44 21.88
C ASN A 44 -33.87 18.14 21.10
N GLN A 45 -33.24 18.22 19.95
CA GLN A 45 -32.92 17.09 19.11
C GLN A 45 -31.41 16.95 18.94
N LEU A 46 -30.92 15.71 18.97
CA LEU A 46 -29.56 15.38 18.65
C LEU A 46 -29.50 14.63 17.32
N LYS A 47 -28.69 15.14 16.41
CA LYS A 47 -28.42 14.51 15.12
C LYS A 47 -27.10 13.78 15.15
N SER A 48 -27.02 12.64 14.44
CA SER A 48 -25.77 11.93 14.28
C SER A 48 -24.75 12.78 13.49
N PRO A 49 -23.51 12.89 13.97
CA PRO A 49 -22.42 13.54 13.24
C PRO A 49 -21.81 12.68 12.13
N ILE A 50 -22.08 11.37 12.12
CA ILE A 50 -21.49 10.36 11.22
C ILE A 50 -22.55 9.40 10.70
N ASP A 51 -22.20 8.68 9.62
CA ASP A 51 -22.87 7.43 9.26
C ASP A 51 -22.27 6.31 10.10
N GLY A 52 -23.06 5.32 10.51
CA GLY A 52 -22.57 4.20 11.34
C GLY A 52 -23.66 3.52 12.12
N THR A 53 -23.32 2.93 13.27
CA THR A 53 -24.24 2.22 14.17
C THR A 53 -24.19 2.76 15.60
N LEU A 54 -25.28 2.65 16.35
CA LEU A 54 -25.29 2.93 17.78
C LEU A 54 -24.74 1.73 18.54
N SER A 55 -23.52 1.84 19.06
CA SER A 55 -22.84 0.73 19.73
C SER A 55 -23.10 0.65 21.24
N ASN A 56 -23.32 1.78 21.90
CA ASN A 56 -23.55 1.81 23.34
C ASN A 56 -24.21 3.13 23.77
N VAL A 57 -25.02 3.06 24.85
CA VAL A 57 -25.58 4.22 25.56
C VAL A 57 -25.29 4.04 27.05
N SER A 58 -24.64 5.03 27.68
CA SER A 58 -24.28 5.00 29.09
C SER A 58 -25.22 5.87 29.90
N GLU A 59 -25.98 5.25 30.83
CA GLU A 59 -26.82 5.93 31.82
C GLU A 59 -26.00 6.69 32.89
N ILE A 60 -24.70 6.31 33.06
CA ILE A 60 -23.83 6.91 34.06
C ILE A 60 -23.22 8.21 33.55
N THR A 61 -22.76 8.21 32.29
CA THR A 61 -22.06 9.35 31.69
C THR A 61 -22.94 10.18 30.76
N GLY A 62 -24.11 9.69 30.38
CA GLY A 62 -25.02 10.32 29.43
C GLY A 62 -24.45 10.39 28.01
N GLN A 63 -23.54 9.49 27.67
CA GLN A 63 -22.91 9.43 26.37
C GLN A 63 -23.44 8.27 25.51
N ALA A 64 -23.57 8.50 24.21
CA ALA A 64 -23.78 7.46 23.23
C ALA A 64 -22.49 7.28 22.40
N ILE A 65 -22.13 6.01 22.16
CA ILE A 65 -21.02 5.62 21.30
C ILE A 65 -21.59 5.27 19.94
N LEU A 66 -21.11 5.98 18.92
CA LEU A 66 -21.43 5.71 17.52
C LEU A 66 -20.18 5.14 16.87
N SER A 67 -20.30 3.99 16.22
CA SER A 67 -19.23 3.34 15.47
C SER A 67 -19.39 3.60 13.99
N GLU A 68 -18.33 4.04 13.34
CA GLU A 68 -18.29 4.09 11.89
C GLU A 68 -18.27 2.67 11.31
N PRO A 69 -18.74 2.47 10.06
CA PRO A 69 -18.61 1.18 9.38
C PRO A 69 -17.15 0.72 9.39
N PRO A 70 -16.90 -0.59 9.52
CA PRO A 70 -15.54 -1.10 9.46
C PRO A 70 -14.88 -0.73 8.12
N ILE A 71 -13.67 -0.21 8.19
CA ILE A 71 -12.86 0.08 6.99
C ILE A 71 -12.34 -1.26 6.49
N PRO A 72 -12.67 -1.68 5.24
CA PRO A 72 -12.14 -2.91 4.69
C PRO A 72 -10.62 -2.79 4.55
N VAL A 73 -9.89 -3.78 5.05
CA VAL A 73 -8.46 -3.91 4.83
C VAL A 73 -8.28 -4.85 3.64
N GLU A 74 -7.78 -4.30 2.54
CA GLU A 74 -7.48 -5.07 1.34
C GLU A 74 -5.98 -5.37 1.30
N VAL A 75 -5.64 -6.63 1.02
CA VAL A 75 -4.27 -7.09 0.79
C VAL A 75 -4.19 -7.64 -0.63
N ASP A 76 -3.31 -7.04 -1.43
CA ASP A 76 -3.09 -7.47 -2.81
C ASP A 76 -2.15 -8.70 -2.84
N ALA A 77 -2.51 -9.71 -3.61
CA ALA A 77 -1.70 -10.92 -3.78
C ALA A 77 -0.43 -10.68 -4.59
N TYR A 78 -0.32 -9.57 -5.32
CA TYR A 78 0.76 -9.20 -6.23
C TYR A 78 1.07 -10.22 -7.35
N THR A 79 0.48 -11.40 -7.33
CA THR A 79 0.68 -12.44 -8.34
C THR A 79 -0.64 -13.06 -8.76
N SER A 80 -0.67 -13.56 -9.99
CA SER A 80 -1.80 -14.37 -10.47
C SER A 80 -1.51 -15.84 -10.20
N GLY A 81 -2.52 -16.60 -9.77
CA GLY A 81 -2.35 -18.01 -9.47
C GLY A 81 -3.65 -18.68 -9.09
N THR A 82 -3.56 -19.93 -8.61
CA THR A 82 -4.69 -20.71 -8.11
C THR A 82 -4.72 -20.69 -6.59
N ILE A 83 -5.87 -20.38 -6.01
CA ILE A 83 -6.05 -20.48 -4.56
C ILE A 83 -6.09 -21.95 -4.19
N THR A 84 -5.12 -22.40 -3.40
CA THR A 84 -4.97 -23.81 -2.96
C THR A 84 -5.43 -24.03 -1.53
N ASN A 85 -5.44 -22.97 -0.71
CA ASN A 85 -5.92 -23.04 0.67
C ASN A 85 -6.53 -21.71 1.09
N VAL A 86 -7.57 -21.79 1.95
CA VAL A 86 -8.20 -20.63 2.60
C VAL A 86 -8.11 -20.82 4.10
N GLU A 87 -7.42 -19.92 4.78
CA GLU A 87 -7.12 -19.99 6.22
C GLU A 87 -8.08 -19.09 7.00
N GLY A 88 -9.35 -19.46 7.03
CA GLY A 88 -10.37 -18.76 7.79
C GLY A 88 -10.40 -17.25 7.49
N GLU A 89 -10.29 -16.43 8.54
CA GLU A 89 -10.24 -14.96 8.43
C GLU A 89 -8.82 -14.41 8.26
N GLU A 90 -7.80 -15.28 8.18
CA GLU A 90 -6.39 -14.88 8.18
C GLU A 90 -5.83 -14.65 6.78
N GLY A 91 -6.25 -15.43 5.78
CA GLY A 91 -5.73 -15.29 4.44
C GLY A 91 -5.98 -16.44 3.49
N VAL A 92 -5.28 -16.40 2.36
CA VAL A 92 -5.32 -17.46 1.32
C VAL A 92 -3.90 -17.81 0.89
N THR A 93 -3.69 -19.09 0.55
CA THR A 93 -2.47 -19.55 -0.10
C THR A 93 -2.72 -19.59 -1.62
N ILE A 94 -1.83 -18.92 -2.37
CA ILE A 94 -1.89 -18.85 -3.83
C ILE A 94 -0.68 -19.61 -4.38
N GLU A 95 -0.95 -20.57 -5.27
CA GLU A 95 0.06 -21.29 -6.02
C GLU A 95 0.19 -20.69 -7.42
N THR A 96 1.41 -20.41 -7.85
CA THR A 96 1.71 -19.89 -9.18
C THR A 96 2.92 -20.60 -9.77
N GLU A 97 2.92 -20.75 -11.09
CA GLU A 97 4.10 -21.19 -11.83
C GLU A 97 4.82 -19.97 -12.38
N GLY A 98 6.09 -19.84 -12.06
CA GLY A 98 6.87 -18.70 -12.49
C GLY A 98 8.37 -18.87 -12.31
N VAL A 99 9.08 -17.82 -12.65
CA VAL A 99 10.53 -17.70 -12.49
C VAL A 99 10.79 -16.70 -11.37
N LEU A 100 11.68 -17.05 -10.45
CA LEU A 100 12.15 -16.17 -9.39
C LEU A 100 13.56 -15.67 -9.70
N VAL A 101 13.73 -14.35 -9.79
CA VAL A 101 15.03 -13.69 -9.83
C VAL A 101 15.21 -12.90 -8.55
N GLN A 102 16.28 -13.17 -7.83
CA GLN A 102 16.60 -12.48 -6.58
C GLN A 102 17.79 -11.54 -6.81
N GLY A 103 17.58 -10.24 -6.53
CA GLY A 103 18.64 -9.25 -6.47
C GLY A 103 19.33 -9.24 -5.11
N ILE A 104 20.47 -8.56 -5.04
CA ILE A 104 21.22 -8.35 -3.79
C ILE A 104 20.63 -7.21 -2.97
N LEU A 105 19.93 -6.27 -3.62
CA LEU A 105 19.27 -5.13 -3.00
C LEU A 105 17.99 -4.78 -3.74
N GLY A 106 16.96 -4.41 -2.98
CA GLY A 106 15.71 -3.84 -3.49
C GLY A 106 15.32 -2.60 -2.69
N ILE A 107 14.66 -1.66 -3.32
CA ILE A 107 14.01 -0.49 -2.70
C ILE A 107 12.68 -0.19 -3.40
N GLY A 108 11.77 0.54 -2.72
CA GLY A 108 10.54 1.06 -3.32
C GLY A 108 9.31 0.18 -3.16
N GLY A 109 9.35 -0.78 -2.22
CA GLY A 109 8.18 -1.60 -1.90
C GLY A 109 7.78 -2.58 -3.00
N GLU A 110 6.50 -2.95 -3.00
CA GLU A 110 5.94 -3.93 -3.92
C GLU A 110 5.21 -3.25 -5.07
N ASN A 111 5.52 -3.68 -6.29
CA ASN A 111 4.90 -3.23 -7.52
C ASN A 111 4.70 -4.41 -8.49
N ARG A 112 4.00 -4.17 -9.57
CA ARG A 112 3.74 -5.18 -10.61
C ARG A 112 3.56 -4.54 -11.98
N GLY A 113 3.75 -5.32 -13.03
CA GLY A 113 3.55 -4.87 -14.39
C GLY A 113 3.97 -5.92 -15.41
N ILE A 114 3.86 -5.58 -16.67
CA ILE A 114 4.43 -6.41 -17.73
C ILE A 114 5.94 -6.18 -17.77
N LEU A 115 6.69 -7.28 -17.85
CA LEU A 115 8.14 -7.25 -17.95
C LEU A 115 8.57 -6.83 -19.37
N GLU A 116 9.42 -5.82 -19.46
CA GLU A 116 9.96 -5.33 -20.73
C GLU A 116 11.49 -5.20 -20.63
N VAL A 117 12.20 -5.80 -21.58
CA VAL A 117 13.66 -5.69 -21.66
C VAL A 117 14.00 -4.58 -22.63
N VAL A 118 14.60 -3.51 -22.13
CA VAL A 118 14.82 -2.27 -22.89
C VAL A 118 16.26 -2.07 -23.35
N THR A 119 17.22 -2.86 -22.83
CA THR A 119 18.61 -2.88 -23.27
C THR A 119 18.86 -4.06 -24.21
N ALA A 120 19.85 -3.96 -25.09
CA ALA A 120 20.17 -5.02 -26.04
C ALA A 120 21.12 -6.08 -25.46
N SER A 121 21.83 -5.75 -24.38
CA SER A 121 22.76 -6.68 -23.72
C SER A 121 22.80 -6.45 -22.19
N PRO A 122 23.29 -7.44 -21.43
CA PRO A 122 23.46 -7.31 -19.98
C PRO A 122 24.47 -6.25 -19.56
N ASN A 123 25.31 -5.78 -20.50
CA ASN A 123 26.34 -4.78 -20.25
C ASN A 123 25.94 -3.36 -20.66
N ASP A 124 24.78 -3.20 -21.25
CA ASP A 124 24.31 -1.87 -21.70
C ASP A 124 23.72 -1.09 -20.51
N GLU A 125 23.94 0.21 -20.50
CA GLU A 125 23.30 1.12 -19.55
C GLU A 125 21.85 1.41 -19.97
N LEU A 126 20.96 1.46 -19.00
CA LEU A 126 19.61 1.96 -19.22
C LEU A 126 19.64 3.48 -19.24
N THR A 127 19.28 4.07 -20.38
CA THR A 127 19.24 5.53 -20.54
C THR A 127 17.82 6.08 -20.59
N SER A 128 17.67 7.37 -20.33
CA SER A 128 16.35 8.02 -20.35
C SER A 128 15.66 7.93 -21.71
N GLU A 129 16.42 7.93 -22.81
CA GLU A 129 15.90 7.84 -24.19
C GLU A 129 15.26 6.48 -24.50
N MET A 130 15.64 5.43 -23.77
CA MET A 130 15.06 4.10 -23.90
C MET A 130 13.69 4.01 -23.23
N ILE A 131 13.38 4.90 -22.28
CA ILE A 131 12.13 4.89 -21.52
C ILE A 131 11.09 5.76 -22.22
N LYS A 132 9.97 5.16 -22.61
CA LYS A 132 8.90 5.77 -23.41
C LYS A 132 7.59 5.82 -22.61
N ASP A 133 6.63 6.63 -23.06
CA ASP A 133 5.27 6.70 -22.48
C ASP A 133 4.57 5.34 -22.46
N SER A 134 4.86 4.46 -23.43
CA SER A 134 4.31 3.09 -23.45
C SER A 134 4.75 2.21 -22.28
N HIS A 135 5.82 2.56 -21.59
CA HIS A 135 6.35 1.81 -20.45
C HIS A 135 5.66 2.14 -19.11
N LYS A 136 4.62 2.99 -19.16
CA LYS A 136 3.82 3.28 -17.97
C LYS A 136 3.22 2.00 -17.38
N GLY A 137 3.45 1.78 -16.09
CA GLY A 137 2.96 0.59 -15.38
C GLY A 137 3.73 -0.70 -15.68
N MET A 138 4.85 -0.64 -16.41
CA MET A 138 5.68 -1.82 -16.72
C MET A 138 6.83 -1.99 -15.74
N VAL A 139 7.39 -3.19 -15.71
CA VAL A 139 8.65 -3.52 -15.04
C VAL A 139 9.74 -3.60 -16.11
N LEU A 140 10.71 -2.69 -16.06
CA LEU A 140 11.77 -2.58 -17.06
C LEU A 140 13.02 -3.34 -16.63
N VAL A 141 13.62 -4.06 -17.56
CA VAL A 141 14.93 -4.69 -17.37
C VAL A 141 15.97 -3.86 -18.12
N GLY A 142 16.89 -3.25 -17.36
CA GLY A 142 18.11 -2.64 -17.85
C GLY A 142 19.25 -3.66 -17.82
N GLY A 143 20.40 -3.28 -18.35
CA GLY A 143 21.61 -4.13 -18.32
C GLY A 143 22.46 -3.86 -17.09
N SER A 144 23.52 -3.07 -17.27
CA SER A 144 24.55 -2.89 -16.24
C SER A 144 24.25 -1.81 -15.21
N PHE A 145 23.61 -0.71 -15.63
CA PHE A 145 23.55 0.50 -14.83
C PHE A 145 22.42 1.44 -15.28
N LEU A 146 21.97 2.28 -14.39
CA LEU A 146 21.19 3.48 -14.71
C LEU A 146 21.60 4.63 -13.77
N THR A 147 21.48 5.85 -14.28
CA THR A 147 21.77 7.06 -13.50
C THR A 147 20.58 7.50 -12.67
N MET A 148 20.82 8.36 -11.67
CA MET A 148 19.75 9.04 -10.93
C MET A 148 18.77 9.77 -11.85
N SER A 149 19.26 10.45 -12.90
CA SER A 149 18.40 11.13 -13.87
C SER A 149 17.52 10.19 -14.66
N THR A 150 18.00 9.00 -14.99
CA THR A 150 17.21 7.93 -15.64
C THR A 150 16.15 7.38 -14.71
N PHE A 151 16.49 7.17 -13.43
CA PHE A 151 15.52 6.74 -12.41
C PHE A 151 14.40 7.78 -12.23
N GLU A 152 14.73 9.05 -12.10
CA GLU A 152 13.74 10.13 -11.97
C GLU A 152 12.89 10.28 -13.24
N HIS A 153 13.46 10.03 -14.42
CA HIS A 153 12.69 9.99 -15.67
C HIS A 153 11.70 8.83 -15.67
N ALA A 154 12.13 7.62 -15.30
CA ALA A 154 11.25 6.45 -15.18
C ALA A 154 10.09 6.70 -14.22
N LYS A 155 10.37 7.36 -13.07
CA LYS A 155 9.36 7.78 -12.10
C LYS A 155 8.33 8.72 -12.72
N LYS A 156 8.76 9.73 -13.49
CA LYS A 156 7.86 10.66 -14.20
C LYS A 156 6.99 9.96 -15.23
N MET A 157 7.55 8.97 -15.93
CA MET A 157 6.85 8.17 -16.93
C MET A 157 5.88 7.14 -16.31
N GLY A 158 5.91 6.99 -14.97
CA GLY A 158 5.02 6.07 -14.25
C GLY A 158 5.39 4.59 -14.45
N VAL A 159 6.67 4.29 -14.62
CA VAL A 159 7.23 2.93 -14.60
C VAL A 159 6.99 2.31 -13.23
N SER A 160 6.55 1.05 -13.17
CA SER A 160 6.28 0.34 -11.92
C SER A 160 7.53 -0.19 -11.26
N GLY A 161 8.50 -0.66 -12.04
CA GLY A 161 9.72 -1.23 -11.49
C GLY A 161 10.88 -1.23 -12.48
N ILE A 162 12.09 -1.33 -11.94
CA ILE A 162 13.33 -1.42 -12.71
C ILE A 162 14.20 -2.52 -12.11
N VAL A 163 14.74 -3.38 -12.97
CA VAL A 163 15.75 -4.38 -12.64
C VAL A 163 17.04 -4.02 -13.37
N SER A 164 18.14 -3.85 -12.66
CA SER A 164 19.45 -3.48 -13.22
C SER A 164 20.58 -4.25 -12.56
N GLY A 165 21.69 -4.42 -13.22
CA GLY A 165 22.91 -4.99 -12.65
C GLY A 165 23.43 -4.15 -11.49
N GLY A 166 23.50 -2.83 -11.66
CA GLY A 166 24.02 -1.94 -10.65
C GLY A 166 23.34 -0.57 -10.60
N PHE A 167 23.67 0.15 -9.53
CA PHE A 167 23.23 1.54 -9.26
C PHE A 167 24.27 2.25 -8.38
N ASP A 168 24.32 3.59 -8.44
CA ASP A 168 25.26 4.34 -7.60
C ASP A 168 24.80 4.36 -6.14
N TYR A 169 25.71 4.04 -5.20
CA TYR A 169 25.42 4.01 -3.78
C TYR A 169 25.01 5.40 -3.22
N THR A 170 25.69 6.46 -3.70
CA THR A 170 25.42 7.82 -3.22
C THR A 170 24.05 8.28 -3.70
N ASP A 171 23.68 7.98 -4.93
CA ASP A 171 22.38 8.30 -5.49
C ASP A 171 21.27 7.49 -4.84
N LEU A 172 21.52 6.22 -4.51
CA LEU A 172 20.59 5.40 -3.74
C LEU A 172 20.30 6.01 -2.36
N SER A 173 21.35 6.47 -1.66
CA SER A 173 21.18 7.15 -0.38
C SER A 173 20.39 8.44 -0.49
N LYS A 174 20.51 9.18 -1.61
CA LYS A 174 19.68 10.36 -1.88
C LYS A 174 18.21 10.02 -2.11
N ILE A 175 17.92 8.94 -2.84
CA ILE A 175 16.54 8.46 -3.07
C ILE A 175 15.88 8.10 -1.74
N LEU A 176 16.59 7.39 -0.88
CA LEU A 176 16.09 6.95 0.42
C LEU A 176 16.03 8.08 1.47
N GLY A 177 16.86 9.11 1.32
CA GLY A 177 16.99 10.18 2.31
C GLY A 177 17.82 9.81 3.55
N TYR A 178 18.44 8.62 3.54
CA TYR A 178 19.32 8.11 4.60
C TYR A 178 20.39 7.17 4.05
N SER A 179 21.46 6.92 4.83
CA SER A 179 22.51 5.97 4.45
C SER A 179 22.06 4.54 4.65
N LEU A 180 22.34 3.67 3.69
CA LEU A 180 22.15 2.22 3.82
C LEU A 180 22.91 1.70 5.06
N GLY A 181 22.22 0.97 5.91
CA GLY A 181 22.77 0.46 7.17
C GLY A 181 22.09 1.02 8.43
N VAL A 182 21.25 2.04 8.29
CA VAL A 182 20.40 2.54 9.37
C VAL A 182 18.96 2.21 9.02
N ALA A 183 18.34 1.28 9.73
CA ALA A 183 16.94 0.87 9.67
C ALA A 183 16.23 1.13 8.31
N ILE A 184 16.31 0.17 7.42
CA ILE A 184 15.57 0.17 6.15
C ILE A 184 14.20 -0.41 6.45
N THR A 185 13.12 0.35 6.26
CA THR A 185 11.75 -0.10 6.56
C THR A 185 11.09 -0.80 5.38
N GLY A 186 11.62 -0.63 4.16
CA GLY A 186 11.09 -1.25 2.93
C GLY A 186 9.73 -0.71 2.47
N SER A 187 9.19 0.29 3.15
CA SER A 187 7.89 0.90 2.84
C SER A 187 7.99 2.29 2.21
N GLU A 188 9.20 2.68 1.78
CA GLU A 188 9.44 3.97 1.18
C GLU A 188 8.73 4.09 -0.17
N ASN A 189 7.82 5.04 -0.28
CA ASN A 189 7.15 5.34 -1.55
C ASN A 189 8.06 6.24 -2.41
N ILE A 190 9.01 5.62 -3.09
CA ILE A 190 9.99 6.32 -3.95
C ILE A 190 9.55 6.43 -5.42
N GLY A 191 8.46 5.77 -5.79
CA GLY A 191 7.98 5.61 -7.16
C GLY A 191 8.17 4.18 -7.66
N PRO A 192 8.99 3.93 -8.69
CA PRO A 192 9.25 2.58 -9.16
C PRO A 192 10.05 1.77 -8.14
N SER A 193 9.73 0.47 -7.99
CA SER A 193 10.62 -0.45 -7.27
C SER A 193 11.91 -0.62 -8.06
N LEU A 194 13.06 -0.59 -7.40
CA LEU A 194 14.37 -0.83 -8.00
C LEU A 194 14.98 -2.08 -7.39
N ILE A 195 15.34 -3.04 -8.25
CA ILE A 195 16.12 -4.23 -7.89
C ILE A 195 17.50 -4.12 -8.52
N ILE A 196 18.53 -4.27 -7.70
CA ILE A 196 19.93 -4.34 -8.12
C ILE A 196 20.37 -5.80 -8.00
N THR A 197 20.83 -6.39 -9.10
CA THR A 197 21.16 -7.82 -9.12
C THR A 197 22.61 -8.11 -8.75
N GLU A 198 23.55 -7.22 -9.08
CA GLU A 198 24.98 -7.49 -8.93
C GLU A 198 25.66 -6.63 -7.85
N GLY A 199 25.36 -5.31 -7.80
CA GLY A 199 26.04 -4.48 -6.79
C GLY A 199 25.97 -2.98 -7.07
N PHE A 200 26.83 -2.25 -6.32
CA PHE A 200 26.94 -0.82 -6.50
C PHE A 200 27.95 -0.48 -7.60
N GLY A 201 27.59 0.45 -8.46
CA GLY A 201 28.39 0.90 -9.61
C GLY A 201 27.85 0.36 -10.93
N ASN A 202 28.62 0.57 -12.00
CA ASN A 202 28.31 0.05 -13.33
C ASN A 202 28.81 -1.39 -13.43
N ILE A 203 27.91 -2.34 -13.21
CA ILE A 203 28.21 -3.78 -13.22
C ILE A 203 27.21 -4.46 -14.13
N GLY A 204 27.71 -5.16 -15.16
CA GLY A 204 26.87 -5.93 -16.09
C GLY A 204 26.03 -6.96 -15.33
N MET A 205 24.76 -7.08 -15.67
CA MET A 205 23.91 -8.15 -15.14
C MET A 205 24.48 -9.50 -15.56
N ALA A 206 24.47 -10.49 -14.68
CA ALA A 206 24.90 -11.84 -15.03
C ALA A 206 24.15 -12.36 -16.26
N ASP A 207 24.84 -12.95 -17.23
CA ASP A 207 24.25 -13.42 -18.49
C ASP A 207 23.02 -14.31 -18.26
N ARG A 208 23.12 -15.26 -17.32
CA ARG A 208 22.02 -16.16 -16.98
C ARG A 208 20.79 -15.40 -16.46
N THR A 209 20.99 -14.37 -15.64
CA THR A 209 19.89 -13.53 -15.09
C THR A 209 19.23 -12.75 -16.21
N TYR A 210 20.02 -12.13 -17.08
CA TYR A 210 19.53 -11.36 -18.21
C TYR A 210 18.79 -12.23 -19.23
N GLU A 211 19.32 -13.40 -19.58
CA GLU A 211 18.66 -14.39 -20.46
C GLU A 211 17.33 -14.86 -19.88
N LEU A 212 17.29 -15.13 -18.57
CA LEU A 212 16.08 -15.56 -17.88
C LEU A 212 15.00 -14.49 -17.91
N LEU A 213 15.35 -13.24 -17.63
CA LEU A 213 14.43 -12.11 -17.72
C LEU A 213 13.99 -11.87 -19.16
N SER A 214 14.91 -11.92 -20.11
CA SER A 214 14.64 -11.72 -21.55
C SER A 214 13.69 -12.77 -22.12
N SER A 215 13.85 -14.03 -21.72
CA SER A 215 12.96 -15.13 -22.15
C SER A 215 11.54 -15.03 -21.57
N ASN A 216 11.34 -14.19 -20.55
CA ASN A 216 10.06 -13.92 -19.92
C ASN A 216 9.51 -12.50 -20.24
N ALA A 217 10.14 -11.76 -21.15
CA ALA A 217 9.62 -10.48 -21.61
C ALA A 217 8.17 -10.61 -22.14
N GLY A 218 7.35 -9.61 -21.89
CA GLY A 218 5.92 -9.61 -22.23
C GLY A 218 5.01 -10.35 -21.23
N LYS A 219 5.58 -11.04 -20.24
CA LYS A 219 4.79 -11.70 -19.18
C LYS A 219 4.57 -10.77 -17.99
N PHE A 220 3.58 -11.10 -17.17
CA PHE A 220 3.33 -10.43 -15.92
C PHE A 220 4.48 -10.69 -14.94
N ALA A 221 4.95 -9.62 -14.27
CA ALA A 221 5.98 -9.67 -13.23
C ALA A 221 5.49 -8.96 -11.97
N ALA A 222 5.67 -9.61 -10.83
CA ALA A 222 5.60 -8.99 -9.52
C ALA A 222 7.03 -8.64 -9.09
N ILE A 223 7.26 -7.41 -8.64
CA ILE A 223 8.55 -6.92 -8.18
C ILE A 223 8.43 -6.47 -6.73
N ASN A 224 9.31 -6.99 -5.87
CA ASN A 224 9.35 -6.64 -4.46
C ASN A 224 10.68 -5.97 -4.13
N GLY A 225 10.64 -4.65 -3.99
CA GLY A 225 11.77 -3.83 -3.56
C GLY A 225 11.79 -3.60 -2.04
N SER A 226 10.99 -4.33 -1.25
CA SER A 226 11.06 -4.26 0.21
C SER A 226 12.47 -4.65 0.64
N THR A 227 13.18 -3.67 1.19
CA THR A 227 14.61 -3.76 1.36
C THR A 227 14.98 -4.83 2.37
N GLN A 228 15.54 -5.91 1.89
CA GLN A 228 16.29 -6.88 2.71
C GLN A 228 17.69 -6.95 2.14
N ILE A 229 18.65 -6.40 2.87
CA ILE A 229 20.04 -6.76 2.65
C ILE A 229 20.16 -8.20 3.16
N ARG A 230 20.05 -9.16 2.25
CA ARG A 230 20.49 -10.51 2.58
C ARG A 230 22.01 -10.54 2.42
N ALA A 231 22.72 -10.37 3.53
CA ALA A 231 24.05 -10.91 3.62
C ALA A 231 23.91 -12.42 3.37
N GLY A 232 24.34 -12.86 2.21
CA GLY A 232 24.42 -14.29 1.92
C GLY A 232 25.42 -14.89 2.86
N VAL A 233 24.94 -15.59 3.87
CA VAL A 233 25.74 -16.61 4.54
C VAL A 233 25.40 -17.90 3.83
N ILE A 234 26.38 -18.47 3.18
CA ILE A 234 26.37 -19.83 2.69
C ILE A 234 26.34 -20.77 3.91
#